data_d4a06609df1a864e85836c38ba73298c
#
_entry.id   d4a06609df1a864e85836c38ba73298c
#
_cell.length_a   1.000
_cell.length_b   1.000
_cell.length_c   1.000
_cell.angle_alpha   90.00
_cell.angle_beta   90.00
_cell.angle_gamma   90.00
#
_symmetry.space_group_name_H-M   'P 1'
#
loop_
_entity.id
_entity.type
_entity.pdbx_description
1 polymer ?
#
loop_
_entity_poly.entity_id
_entity_poly.type
_entity_poly.pdbx_seq_one_letter_code
_entity_poly.pdbx_strand_id
1 'polypeptide(L)'
;MLAKLIREVEVGIIEDGTAIGLALAHATNRLRHSTSKSRIVILLTDGENNAGEIDPITAANAAKAIGVKVYTIGVGKEEGALIPYHDPIFGKRYRPIRAYIDEESLKQIARITDGHYFRAINEHKLADIYQEINQLETTRIETTEFIRYKELASYFMLPAIILLILKIVLVSALRKIP
;
A
#
# COMPACT_ATOMS: atom_id res chain seq x y z
N MET A 1 2.27 20.33 1.64
CA MET A 1 1.31 20.40 0.52
C MET A 1 0.08 19.53 0.80
N LEU A 2 0.21 18.22 1.01
CA LEU A 2 -0.92 17.31 1.29
C LEU A 2 -1.78 17.73 2.48
N ALA A 3 -1.16 18.06 3.63
CA ALA A 3 -1.88 18.50 4.83
C ALA A 3 -2.69 19.81 4.63
N LYS A 4 -2.30 20.66 3.68
CA LYS A 4 -3.06 21.87 3.32
C LYS A 4 -4.30 21.48 2.52
N LEU A 5 -4.16 20.61 1.53
CA LEU A 5 -5.28 20.10 0.70
C LEU A 5 -6.34 19.40 1.57
N ILE A 6 -5.90 18.58 2.54
CA ILE A 6 -6.84 17.88 3.44
C ILE A 6 -7.64 18.86 4.30
N ARG A 7 -7.07 20.00 4.70
CA ARG A 7 -7.79 21.03 5.46
C ARG A 7 -8.77 21.86 4.63
N GLU A 8 -8.63 21.86 3.32
CA GLU A 8 -9.51 22.57 2.38
C GLU A 8 -10.72 21.72 1.97
N VAL A 9 -10.74 20.42 2.36
CA VAL A 9 -11.90 19.55 2.13
C VAL A 9 -13.01 19.89 3.12
N GLU A 10 -14.12 20.40 2.61
CA GLU A 10 -15.32 20.71 3.39
C GLU A 10 -16.44 19.71 3.06
N VAL A 11 -17.26 19.40 4.08
CA VAL A 11 -18.45 18.54 3.93
C VAL A 11 -19.52 19.29 3.14
N GLY A 12 -20.15 18.63 2.17
CA GLY A 12 -21.25 19.21 1.37
C GLY A 12 -20.85 19.88 0.07
N ILE A 13 -19.56 19.80 -0.34
CA ILE A 13 -19.12 20.29 -1.67
C ILE A 13 -19.60 19.39 -2.81
N ILE A 14 -19.81 18.10 -2.53
CA ILE A 14 -20.23 17.07 -3.49
C ILE A 14 -21.48 16.40 -2.92
N GLU A 15 -22.32 15.81 -3.79
CA GLU A 15 -23.46 15.01 -3.37
C GLU A 15 -23.05 13.90 -2.39
N ASP A 16 -23.87 13.69 -1.36
CA ASP A 16 -23.63 12.69 -0.34
C ASP A 16 -23.62 11.28 -0.92
N GLY A 17 -22.58 10.53 -0.60
CA GLY A 17 -22.44 9.14 -1.03
C GLY A 17 -21.02 8.61 -0.91
N THR A 18 -20.91 7.30 -0.82
CA THR A 18 -19.63 6.59 -0.70
C THR A 18 -19.37 5.79 -1.97
N ALA A 19 -18.47 6.27 -2.80
CA ALA A 19 -18.12 5.68 -4.10
C ALA A 19 -16.78 4.90 -4.00
N ILE A 20 -16.78 3.79 -3.27
CA ILE A 20 -15.56 2.97 -2.99
C ILE A 20 -14.91 2.50 -4.29
N GLY A 21 -15.70 1.93 -5.22
CA GLY A 21 -15.18 1.41 -6.48
C GLY A 21 -14.54 2.49 -7.35
N LEU A 22 -15.17 3.65 -7.46
CA LEU A 22 -14.66 4.78 -8.23
C LEU A 22 -13.37 5.34 -7.58
N ALA A 23 -13.35 5.51 -6.27
CA ALA A 23 -12.17 5.97 -5.52
C ALA A 23 -10.98 5.02 -5.71
N LEU A 24 -11.22 3.70 -5.60
CA LEU A 24 -10.20 2.68 -5.81
C LEU A 24 -9.68 2.67 -7.25
N ALA A 25 -10.56 2.81 -8.24
CA ALA A 25 -10.18 2.90 -9.65
C ALA A 25 -9.30 4.12 -9.93
N HIS A 26 -9.64 5.30 -9.37
CA HIS A 26 -8.82 6.50 -9.49
C HIS A 26 -7.44 6.36 -8.82
N ALA A 27 -7.39 5.83 -7.60
CA ALA A 27 -6.13 5.57 -6.89
C ALA A 27 -5.24 4.59 -7.68
N THR A 28 -5.84 3.52 -8.19
CA THR A 28 -5.18 2.50 -9.02
C THR A 28 -4.60 3.12 -10.29
N ASN A 29 -5.39 3.91 -11.02
CA ASN A 29 -4.93 4.60 -12.23
C ASN A 29 -3.78 5.57 -11.95
N ARG A 30 -3.80 6.27 -10.79
CA ARG A 30 -2.72 7.16 -10.39
C ARG A 30 -1.41 6.42 -10.15
N LEU A 31 -1.48 5.18 -9.63
CA LEU A 31 -0.32 4.32 -9.36
C LEU A 31 0.16 3.54 -10.60
N ARG A 32 -0.60 3.51 -11.68
CA ARG A 32 -0.28 2.75 -12.90
C ARG A 32 1.09 3.08 -13.47
N HIS A 33 1.48 4.34 -13.45
CA HIS A 33 2.75 4.83 -13.97
C HIS A 33 3.82 5.04 -12.90
N SER A 34 3.55 4.60 -11.67
CA SER A 34 4.54 4.67 -10.60
C SER A 34 5.69 3.70 -10.84
N THR A 35 6.91 4.19 -10.71
CA THR A 35 8.14 3.40 -10.77
C THR A 35 8.54 2.80 -9.43
N SER A 36 7.72 3.00 -8.39
CA SER A 36 7.97 2.47 -7.05
C SER A 36 7.95 0.94 -7.05
N LYS A 37 8.84 0.34 -6.27
CA LYS A 37 8.92 -1.13 -6.08
C LYS A 37 7.64 -1.69 -5.44
N SER A 38 7.00 -0.92 -4.56
CA SER A 38 5.74 -1.27 -3.91
C SER A 38 4.68 -0.22 -4.25
N ARG A 39 3.50 -0.67 -4.67
CA ARG A 39 2.35 0.18 -4.98
C ARG A 39 1.22 -0.23 -4.07
N ILE A 40 0.85 0.66 -3.15
CA ILE A 40 -0.09 0.39 -2.07
C ILE A 40 -1.18 1.44 -2.08
N VAL A 41 -2.41 0.99 -1.90
CA VAL A 41 -3.59 1.82 -1.60
C VAL A 41 -4.10 1.45 -0.22
N ILE A 42 -4.35 2.43 0.63
CA ILE A 42 -5.07 2.26 1.88
C ILE A 42 -6.46 2.85 1.68
N LEU A 43 -7.46 1.99 1.65
CA LEU A 43 -8.87 2.35 1.53
C LEU A 43 -9.49 2.44 2.92
N LEU A 44 -9.86 3.65 3.33
CA LEU A 44 -10.51 3.92 4.61
C LEU A 44 -11.96 4.32 4.36
N THR A 45 -12.91 3.65 5.00
CA THR A 45 -14.34 3.96 4.86
C THR A 45 -15.09 3.68 6.16
N ASP A 46 -16.14 4.45 6.40
CA ASP A 46 -17.09 4.29 7.50
C ASP A 46 -18.48 3.85 7.03
N GLY A 47 -18.65 3.66 5.72
CA GLY A 47 -19.91 3.29 5.09
C GLY A 47 -19.80 2.15 4.07
N GLU A 48 -20.94 1.84 3.46
CA GLU A 48 -21.05 0.91 2.33
C GLU A 48 -20.91 1.66 0.99
N ASN A 49 -20.58 0.93 -0.08
CA ASN A 49 -20.56 1.50 -1.42
C ASN A 49 -22.03 1.75 -1.88
N ASN A 50 -22.44 2.99 -1.91
CA ASN A 50 -23.79 3.41 -2.30
C ASN A 50 -23.84 4.45 -3.42
N ALA A 51 -22.67 4.79 -3.98
CA ALA A 51 -22.52 5.76 -5.07
C ALA A 51 -21.42 5.32 -6.05
N GLY A 52 -21.39 5.98 -7.21
CA GLY A 52 -20.39 5.74 -8.25
C GLY A 52 -20.79 4.60 -9.20
N GLU A 53 -20.25 4.66 -10.44
CA GLU A 53 -20.60 3.73 -11.51
C GLU A 53 -19.71 2.47 -11.53
N ILE A 54 -18.61 2.45 -10.77
CA ILE A 54 -17.64 1.36 -10.76
C ILE A 54 -17.88 0.49 -9.54
N ASP A 55 -18.12 -0.79 -9.80
CA ASP A 55 -18.21 -1.80 -8.75
C ASP A 55 -16.86 -1.99 -8.03
N PRO A 56 -16.83 -2.04 -6.68
CA PRO A 56 -15.62 -2.18 -5.89
C PRO A 56 -14.77 -3.41 -6.23
N ILE A 57 -15.41 -4.55 -6.51
CA ILE A 57 -14.71 -5.80 -6.86
C ILE A 57 -14.07 -5.69 -8.24
N THR A 58 -14.74 -5.06 -9.18
CA THR A 58 -14.19 -4.77 -10.51
C THR A 58 -12.95 -3.86 -10.41
N ALA A 59 -13.01 -2.82 -9.57
CA ALA A 59 -11.86 -1.95 -9.30
C ALA A 59 -10.70 -2.71 -8.63
N ALA A 60 -11.00 -3.62 -7.70
CA ALA A 60 -9.98 -4.46 -7.05
C ALA A 60 -9.29 -5.40 -8.05
N ASN A 61 -10.02 -6.00 -8.97
CA ASN A 61 -9.43 -6.83 -10.03
C ASN A 61 -8.51 -6.01 -10.95
N ALA A 62 -8.88 -4.77 -11.29
CA ALA A 62 -8.04 -3.86 -12.04
C ALA A 62 -6.76 -3.49 -11.27
N ALA A 63 -6.86 -3.24 -9.96
CA ALA A 63 -5.73 -2.98 -9.08
C ALA A 63 -4.75 -4.16 -9.05
N LYS A 64 -5.26 -5.39 -8.89
CA LYS A 64 -4.47 -6.61 -8.95
C LYS A 64 -3.74 -6.76 -10.28
N ALA A 65 -4.40 -6.53 -11.39
CA ALA A 65 -3.84 -6.69 -12.73
C ALA A 65 -2.58 -5.83 -12.97
N ILE A 66 -2.48 -4.69 -12.28
CA ILE A 66 -1.30 -3.81 -12.36
C ILE A 66 -0.39 -3.92 -11.13
N GLY A 67 -0.63 -4.89 -10.25
CA GLY A 67 0.20 -5.16 -9.07
C GLY A 67 0.08 -4.09 -7.97
N VAL A 68 -1.08 -3.48 -7.82
CA VAL A 68 -1.42 -2.59 -6.69
C VAL A 68 -2.04 -3.42 -5.58
N LYS A 69 -1.47 -3.37 -4.39
CA LYS A 69 -1.99 -3.98 -3.18
C LYS A 69 -2.93 -3.00 -2.47
N VAL A 70 -4.06 -3.50 -1.98
CA VAL A 70 -5.06 -2.67 -1.29
C VAL A 70 -5.26 -3.15 0.13
N TYR A 71 -4.96 -2.30 1.10
CA TYR A 71 -5.35 -2.48 2.49
C TYR A 71 -6.67 -1.78 2.72
N THR A 72 -7.64 -2.49 3.28
CA THR A 72 -8.97 -1.93 3.54
C THR A 72 -9.20 -1.76 5.04
N ILE A 73 -9.68 -0.60 5.46
CA ILE A 73 -9.93 -0.26 6.86
C ILE A 73 -11.38 0.20 6.99
N GLY A 74 -12.20 -0.60 7.68
CA GLY A 74 -13.54 -0.18 8.07
C GLY A 74 -13.49 0.60 9.39
N VAL A 75 -14.04 1.81 9.43
CA VAL A 75 -14.05 2.67 10.63
C VAL A 75 -15.46 2.75 11.19
N GLY A 76 -15.64 2.41 12.46
CA GLY A 76 -16.90 2.58 13.14
C GLY A 76 -17.14 1.56 14.25
N LYS A 77 -18.09 1.87 15.11
CA LYS A 77 -18.55 0.98 16.19
C LYS A 77 -19.71 0.12 15.70
N GLU A 78 -19.76 -1.14 16.14
CA GLU A 78 -20.89 -2.04 15.83
C GLU A 78 -22.23 -1.57 16.41
N GLU A 79 -22.15 -0.85 17.52
CA GLU A 79 -23.34 -0.38 18.26
C GLU A 79 -24.07 0.77 17.53
N GLY A 80 -23.49 1.31 16.45
CA GLY A 80 -24.04 2.45 15.71
C GLY A 80 -23.82 3.79 16.44
N ALA A 81 -24.37 4.85 15.84
CA ALA A 81 -24.33 6.20 16.41
C ALA A 81 -25.75 6.72 16.66
N LEU A 82 -25.92 7.49 17.73
CA LEU A 82 -27.14 8.21 17.98
C LEU A 82 -27.12 9.54 17.23
N ILE A 83 -27.95 9.67 16.19
CA ILE A 83 -28.05 10.94 15.45
C ILE A 83 -29.23 11.74 15.98
N PRO A 84 -29.02 13.00 16.35
CA PRO A 84 -30.10 13.89 16.73
C PRO A 84 -30.98 14.22 15.52
N TYR A 85 -32.30 14.07 15.65
CA TYR A 85 -33.24 14.57 14.66
C TYR A 85 -34.28 15.46 15.36
N HIS A 86 -34.86 16.37 14.60
CA HIS A 86 -35.88 17.28 15.12
C HIS A 86 -37.27 16.67 14.82
N ASP A 87 -37.94 16.24 15.88
CA ASP A 87 -39.33 15.80 15.79
C ASP A 87 -40.24 17.02 15.84
N PRO A 88 -41.18 17.20 14.93
CA PRO A 88 -42.08 18.36 14.90
C PRO A 88 -42.91 18.55 16.14
N ILE A 89 -43.25 17.47 16.88
CA ILE A 89 -44.10 17.48 18.04
C ILE A 89 -43.29 17.42 19.33
N PHE A 90 -42.20 16.61 19.37
CA PHE A 90 -41.46 16.30 20.58
C PHE A 90 -40.08 16.96 20.64
N GLY A 91 -39.72 17.79 19.66
CA GLY A 91 -38.44 18.52 19.62
C GLY A 91 -37.23 17.61 19.31
N LYS A 92 -36.09 17.89 19.91
CA LYS A 92 -34.81 17.18 19.63
C LYS A 92 -34.88 15.76 20.24
N ARG A 93 -34.83 14.75 19.36
CA ARG A 93 -34.78 13.34 19.73
C ARG A 93 -33.54 12.68 19.13
N TYR A 94 -33.16 11.50 19.62
CA TYR A 94 -32.03 10.72 19.12
C TYR A 94 -32.53 9.41 18.54
N ARG A 95 -32.08 9.11 17.32
CA ARG A 95 -32.35 7.85 16.64
C ARG A 95 -31.05 7.07 16.48
N PRO A 96 -31.01 5.77 16.86
CA PRO A 96 -29.83 4.97 16.55
C PRO A 96 -29.80 4.74 15.03
N ILE A 97 -28.69 5.13 14.43
CA ILE A 97 -28.36 4.75 13.05
C ILE A 97 -27.20 3.78 13.14
N ARG A 98 -27.41 2.59 12.65
CA ARG A 98 -26.30 1.65 12.43
C ARG A 98 -25.57 2.12 11.19
N ALA A 99 -24.33 2.58 11.36
CA ALA A 99 -23.42 2.70 10.24
C ALA A 99 -23.15 1.28 9.74
N TYR A 100 -23.77 0.92 8.63
CA TYR A 100 -23.54 -0.38 8.02
C TYR A 100 -22.24 -0.29 7.23
N ILE A 101 -21.24 -1.00 7.70
CA ILE A 101 -19.98 -1.17 6.96
C ILE A 101 -20.08 -2.50 6.25
N ASP A 102 -19.95 -2.51 4.94
CA ASP A 102 -19.88 -3.73 4.16
C ASP A 102 -18.50 -4.38 4.30
N GLU A 103 -18.30 -5.03 5.45
CA GLU A 103 -17.05 -5.71 5.75
C GLU A 103 -16.73 -6.83 4.75
N GLU A 104 -17.76 -7.49 4.21
CA GLU A 104 -17.52 -8.60 3.28
C GLU A 104 -16.91 -8.10 1.98
N SER A 105 -17.43 -7.03 1.40
CA SER A 105 -16.82 -6.39 0.24
C SER A 105 -15.41 -5.88 0.53
N LEU A 106 -15.17 -5.27 1.69
CA LEU A 106 -13.83 -4.80 2.08
C LEU A 106 -12.83 -5.95 2.24
N LYS A 107 -13.23 -7.06 2.85
CA LYS A 107 -12.42 -8.28 2.97
C LYS A 107 -12.13 -8.89 1.60
N GLN A 108 -13.11 -8.88 0.70
CA GLN A 108 -12.96 -9.41 -0.65
C GLN A 108 -11.98 -8.56 -1.47
N ILE A 109 -12.07 -7.24 -1.43
CA ILE A 109 -11.13 -6.31 -2.08
C ILE A 109 -9.70 -6.60 -1.60
N ALA A 110 -9.50 -6.69 -0.28
CA ALA A 110 -8.20 -6.97 0.31
C ALA A 110 -7.62 -8.32 -0.17
N ARG A 111 -8.43 -9.39 -0.13
CA ARG A 111 -8.02 -10.73 -0.61
C ARG A 111 -7.62 -10.74 -2.09
N ILE A 112 -8.42 -10.10 -2.95
CA ILE A 112 -8.15 -10.03 -4.39
C ILE A 112 -6.78 -9.41 -4.65
N THR A 113 -6.41 -8.38 -3.90
CA THR A 113 -5.21 -7.57 -4.13
C THR A 113 -4.02 -7.95 -3.25
N ASP A 114 -4.07 -9.11 -2.58
CA ASP A 114 -3.05 -9.62 -1.65
C ASP A 114 -2.75 -8.65 -0.48
N GLY A 115 -3.76 -7.85 -0.09
CA GLY A 115 -3.76 -6.99 1.08
C GLY A 115 -4.47 -7.60 2.29
N HIS A 116 -4.75 -6.77 3.31
CA HIS A 116 -5.45 -7.17 4.52
C HIS A 116 -6.59 -6.21 4.85
N TYR A 117 -7.65 -6.76 5.45
CA TYR A 117 -8.74 -5.99 6.03
C TYR A 117 -8.48 -5.74 7.51
N PHE A 118 -8.77 -4.51 7.96
CA PHE A 118 -8.70 -4.11 9.36
C PHE A 118 -9.99 -3.44 9.79
N ARG A 119 -10.31 -3.50 11.09
CA ARG A 119 -11.39 -2.77 11.72
C ARG A 119 -10.85 -1.77 12.73
N ALA A 120 -11.11 -0.49 12.54
CA ALA A 120 -10.77 0.58 13.46
C ALA A 120 -12.01 1.06 14.22
N ILE A 121 -12.05 0.84 15.52
CA ILE A 121 -13.16 1.25 16.39
C ILE A 121 -12.91 2.61 17.06
N ASN A 122 -11.68 3.08 17.03
CA ASN A 122 -11.24 4.35 17.57
C ASN A 122 -9.92 4.81 16.92
N GLU A 123 -9.49 6.04 17.25
CA GLU A 123 -8.28 6.65 16.71
C GLU A 123 -7.00 5.91 17.08
N HIS A 124 -6.89 5.40 18.32
CA HIS A 124 -5.72 4.63 18.74
C HIS A 124 -5.57 3.35 17.91
N LYS A 125 -6.67 2.62 17.73
CA LYS A 125 -6.65 1.40 16.91
C LYS A 125 -6.30 1.70 15.46
N LEU A 126 -6.72 2.85 14.93
CA LEU A 126 -6.34 3.28 13.59
C LEU A 126 -4.84 3.53 13.48
N ALA A 127 -4.23 4.18 14.48
CA ALA A 127 -2.79 4.40 14.53
C ALA A 127 -2.00 3.07 14.58
N ASP A 128 -2.45 2.11 15.39
CA ASP A 128 -1.84 0.77 15.45
C ASP A 128 -1.90 0.07 14.09
N ILE A 129 -3.03 0.14 13.38
CA ILE A 129 -3.21 -0.44 12.05
C ILE A 129 -2.21 0.18 11.04
N TYR A 130 -2.01 1.48 11.06
CA TYR A 130 -1.02 2.12 10.19
C TYR A 130 0.40 1.64 10.48
N GLN A 131 0.75 1.44 11.76
CA GLN A 131 2.05 0.88 12.13
C GLN A 131 2.20 -0.57 11.65
N GLU A 132 1.15 -1.38 11.79
CA GLU A 132 1.13 -2.77 11.31
C GLU A 132 1.32 -2.84 9.78
N ILE A 133 0.59 -2.03 9.01
CA ILE A 133 0.75 -1.94 7.55
C ILE A 133 2.18 -1.52 7.19
N ASN A 134 2.75 -0.55 7.89
CA ASN A 134 4.12 -0.12 7.65
C ASN A 134 5.13 -1.24 7.90
N GLN A 135 4.96 -2.02 8.97
CA GLN A 135 5.82 -3.17 9.25
C GLN A 135 5.71 -4.25 8.17
N LEU A 136 4.49 -4.60 7.75
CA LEU A 136 4.24 -5.59 6.70
C LEU A 136 4.93 -5.22 5.38
N GLU A 137 4.92 -3.95 5.01
CA GLU A 137 5.51 -3.49 3.76
C GLU A 137 7.01 -3.26 3.85
N THR A 138 7.54 -2.84 5.00
CA THR A 138 8.98 -2.69 5.24
C THR A 138 9.68 -4.04 5.19
N THR A 139 9.15 -5.05 5.86
CA THR A 139 9.70 -6.42 5.86
C THR A 139 9.78 -7.00 4.44
N ARG A 140 8.81 -6.69 3.58
CA ARG A 140 8.80 -7.16 2.19
C ARG A 140 9.88 -6.49 1.33
N ILE A 141 10.22 -5.24 1.59
CA ILE A 141 11.28 -4.50 0.88
C ILE A 141 12.66 -5.07 1.22
N GLU A 142 12.91 -5.37 2.49
CA GLU A 142 14.19 -5.93 2.94
C GLU A 142 14.49 -7.31 2.33
N THR A 143 13.46 -8.15 2.15
CA THR A 143 13.65 -9.48 1.55
C THR A 143 13.99 -9.43 0.06
N THR A 144 13.83 -8.29 -0.61
CA THR A 144 14.11 -8.10 -2.05
C THR A 144 15.43 -7.36 -2.29
N GLU A 145 16.17 -6.96 -1.25
CA GLU A 145 17.53 -6.48 -1.44
C GLU A 145 18.43 -7.63 -1.92
N PHE A 146 18.51 -7.79 -3.23
CA PHE A 146 19.62 -8.50 -3.85
C PHE A 146 20.90 -7.80 -3.42
N ILE A 147 21.65 -8.45 -2.53
CA ILE A 147 23.03 -8.05 -2.24
C ILE A 147 23.76 -8.09 -3.60
N ARG A 148 23.91 -6.92 -4.23
CA ARG A 148 24.80 -6.80 -5.38
C ARG A 148 26.22 -7.01 -4.86
N TYR A 149 26.68 -8.25 -4.89
CA TYR A 149 28.08 -8.54 -4.73
C TYR A 149 28.81 -7.82 -5.88
N LYS A 150 29.55 -6.79 -5.52
CA LYS A 150 30.51 -6.20 -6.47
C LYS A 150 31.60 -7.22 -6.63
N GLU A 151 31.59 -7.96 -7.73
CA GLU A 151 32.61 -8.95 -8.03
C GLU A 151 33.97 -8.24 -8.13
N LEU A 152 34.75 -8.31 -7.06
CA LEU A 152 36.12 -7.79 -7.00
C LEU A 152 37.09 -8.76 -7.65
N ALA A 153 36.65 -9.92 -8.10
CA ALA A 153 37.47 -10.96 -8.74
C ALA A 153 38.29 -10.41 -9.90
N SER A 154 37.70 -9.53 -10.73
CA SER A 154 38.38 -8.91 -11.88
C SER A 154 39.62 -8.08 -11.50
N TYR A 155 39.60 -7.43 -10.33
CA TYR A 155 40.72 -6.63 -9.83
C TYR A 155 41.92 -7.49 -9.40
N PHE A 156 41.65 -8.70 -8.93
CA PHE A 156 42.73 -9.63 -8.52
C PHE A 156 43.20 -10.53 -9.65
N MET A 157 42.36 -10.78 -10.65
CA MET A 157 42.69 -11.66 -11.78
C MET A 157 43.75 -11.04 -12.70
N LEU A 158 43.68 -9.72 -12.96
CA LEU A 158 44.67 -9.02 -13.76
C LEU A 158 46.12 -9.05 -13.17
N PRO A 159 46.33 -8.67 -11.90
CA PRO A 159 47.65 -8.76 -11.29
C PRO A 159 48.15 -10.21 -11.15
N ALA A 160 47.26 -11.18 -10.91
CA ALA A 160 47.65 -12.60 -10.87
C ALA A 160 48.19 -13.10 -12.20
N ILE A 161 47.55 -12.73 -13.33
CA ILE A 161 48.05 -13.08 -14.68
C ILE A 161 49.39 -12.43 -14.96
N ILE A 162 49.59 -11.15 -14.61
CA ILE A 162 50.84 -10.42 -14.79
C ILE A 162 51.97 -11.11 -14.01
N LEU A 163 51.75 -11.50 -12.76
CA LEU A 163 52.73 -12.21 -11.94
C LEU A 163 53.09 -13.59 -12.53
N LEU A 164 52.08 -14.29 -13.08
CA LEU A 164 52.32 -15.58 -13.71
C LEU A 164 53.17 -15.46 -14.97
N ILE A 165 52.90 -14.46 -15.81
CA ILE A 165 53.74 -14.17 -17.00
C ILE A 165 55.17 -13.78 -16.59
N LEU A 166 55.32 -12.91 -15.60
CA LEU A 166 56.62 -12.49 -15.08
C LEU A 166 57.42 -13.68 -14.56
N LYS A 167 56.80 -14.60 -13.81
CA LYS A 167 57.42 -15.86 -13.34
C LYS A 167 57.93 -16.69 -14.52
N ILE A 168 57.14 -16.87 -15.57
CA ILE A 168 57.54 -17.65 -16.75
C ILE A 168 58.72 -17.03 -17.44
N VAL A 169 58.73 -15.71 -17.62
CA VAL A 169 59.83 -14.96 -18.23
C VAL A 169 61.12 -15.08 -17.41
N LEU A 170 61.04 -14.91 -16.09
CA LEU A 170 62.18 -15.01 -15.18
C LEU A 170 62.82 -16.42 -15.20
N VAL A 171 61.97 -17.44 -15.09
CA VAL A 171 62.42 -18.84 -15.13
C VAL A 171 63.09 -19.17 -16.49
N SER A 172 62.51 -18.65 -17.59
CA SER A 172 63.06 -18.84 -18.93
C SER A 172 64.41 -18.12 -19.11
N ALA A 173 64.54 -16.90 -18.53
CA ALA A 173 65.81 -16.14 -18.57
C ALA A 173 66.90 -16.79 -17.72
N LEU A 174 66.61 -17.26 -16.54
CA LEU A 174 67.54 -17.95 -15.62
C LEU A 174 68.04 -19.31 -16.18
N ARG A 175 67.19 -20.01 -16.94
CA ARG A 175 67.58 -21.29 -17.59
C ARG A 175 68.56 -21.09 -18.80
N LYS A 176 68.70 -19.85 -19.32
CA LYS A 176 69.57 -19.54 -20.42
C LYS A 176 70.99 -19.06 -20.01
N ILE A 177 71.25 -19.03 -18.70
CA ILE A 177 72.60 -18.73 -18.17
C ILE A 177 73.32 -20.07 -18.03
N PRO A 178 74.40 -20.35 -18.81
CA PRO A 178 75.15 -21.59 -18.75
C PRO A 178 75.97 -21.68 -17.45
#